data_38313913a732306cc8ed0c2094b5d1af
#
_entry.id   38313913a732306cc8ed0c2094b5d1af
#
_cell.length_a   1.000
_cell.length_b   1.000
_cell.length_c   1.000
_cell.angle_alpha   90.00
_cell.angle_beta   90.00
_cell.angle_gamma   90.00
#
_symmetry.space_group_name_H-M   'P 1'
#
loop_
_entity.id
_entity.type
_entity.pdbx_description
1 polymer ?
#
loop_
_entity_poly.entity_id
_entity_poly.type
_entity_poly.pdbx_seq_one_letter_code
_entity_poly.pdbx_strand_id
1 'polypeptide(L)'
;FLRWSLHKAINSRPSLVALVLPATFAANISFKTARQFLASHADEISIIEFDSDNRVESANQNVFNTLQGRLLLIAVFSEERKSTLVRYKDIRNLSKSEKIQYFSSDIESLDWEVFKLNEDYSFRPEGEYDAELYAKFIPMTSDVPGTEGIFLRHCSGMKLAPTHLLVHFSRGQLSRRSKFIGDATHSYSEIKERWYIGQAKPPSEKKL
;
A
#
# COMPACT_ATOMS: atom_id res chain seq x y z
N PHE A 1 10.19 9.56 7.86
CA PHE A 1 10.35 10.82 7.11
C PHE A 1 9.07 11.66 7.14
N LEU A 2 7.92 11.18 6.64
CA LEU A 2 6.69 11.98 6.51
C LEU A 2 6.34 12.74 7.82
N ARG A 3 6.24 12.04 8.96
CA ARG A 3 5.93 12.67 10.23
C ARG A 3 6.90 13.78 10.62
N TRP A 4 8.20 13.56 10.40
CA TRP A 4 9.22 14.54 10.69
C TRP A 4 9.11 15.77 9.78
N SER A 5 8.91 15.57 8.48
CA SER A 5 8.73 16.65 7.50
C SER A 5 7.51 17.50 7.84
N LEU A 6 6.37 16.87 8.16
CA LEU A 6 5.15 17.57 8.56
C LEU A 6 5.34 18.36 9.86
N HIS A 7 6.01 17.77 10.86
CA HIS A 7 6.30 18.49 12.11
C HIS A 7 7.13 19.75 11.86
N LYS A 8 8.15 19.66 11.01
CA LYS A 8 8.94 20.83 10.63
C LYS A 8 8.12 21.88 9.89
N ALA A 9 7.34 21.47 8.89
CA ALA A 9 6.54 22.38 8.09
C ALA A 9 5.50 23.13 8.92
N ILE A 10 4.78 22.44 9.80
CA ILE A 10 3.75 23.04 10.66
C ILE A 10 4.35 24.11 11.58
N ASN A 11 5.56 23.89 12.08
CA ASN A 11 6.24 24.81 12.98
C ASN A 11 7.04 25.92 12.26
N SER A 12 7.10 25.91 10.94
CA SER A 12 7.90 26.87 10.14
C SER A 12 7.06 27.44 8.98
N ARG A 13 5.85 27.88 9.26
CA ARG A 13 4.98 28.51 8.27
C ARG A 13 5.49 29.88 7.85
N PRO A 14 5.41 30.28 6.57
CA PRO A 14 4.91 29.47 5.45
C PRO A 14 5.92 28.41 5.03
N SER A 15 5.42 27.24 4.58
CA SER A 15 6.30 26.13 4.21
C SER A 15 5.65 25.20 3.19
N LEU A 16 6.49 24.38 2.55
CA LEU A 16 6.08 23.38 1.58
C LEU A 16 6.79 22.05 1.87
N VAL A 17 6.04 20.96 1.74
CA VAL A 17 6.58 19.60 1.80
C VAL A 17 6.27 18.90 0.49
N ALA A 18 7.30 18.43 -0.21
CA ALA A 18 7.16 17.61 -1.41
C ALA A 18 7.85 16.25 -1.19
N LEU A 19 7.11 15.16 -1.32
CA LEU A 19 7.61 13.80 -1.08
C LEU A 19 7.11 12.83 -2.14
N VAL A 20 8.01 11.96 -2.60
CA VAL A 20 7.63 10.77 -3.37
C VAL A 20 7.28 9.65 -2.38
N LEU A 21 6.06 9.16 -2.47
CA LEU A 21 5.51 8.13 -1.59
C LEU A 21 5.02 6.93 -2.40
N PRO A 22 4.82 5.75 -1.78
CA PRO A 22 4.09 4.66 -2.40
C PRO A 22 2.67 5.10 -2.79
N ALA A 23 2.17 4.69 -3.97
CA ALA A 23 0.82 5.02 -4.43
C ALA A 23 -0.28 4.57 -3.46
N THR A 24 -0.01 3.53 -2.66
CA THR A 24 -0.91 3.07 -1.59
C THR A 24 -1.19 4.13 -0.53
N PHE A 25 -0.33 5.15 -0.40
CA PHE A 25 -0.56 6.25 0.54
C PHE A 25 -1.85 7.02 0.22
N ALA A 26 -2.23 7.12 -1.05
CA ALA A 26 -3.40 7.91 -1.46
C ALA A 26 -4.72 7.37 -0.85
N ALA A 27 -4.92 6.05 -0.79
CA ALA A 27 -6.21 5.48 -0.42
C ALA A 27 -6.17 4.34 0.60
N ASN A 28 -5.02 3.67 0.84
CA ASN A 28 -4.98 2.52 1.73
C ASN A 28 -5.35 2.93 3.17
N ILE A 29 -6.20 2.11 3.80
CA ILE A 29 -6.74 2.37 5.16
C ILE A 29 -5.64 2.49 6.22
N SER A 30 -4.51 1.81 6.05
CA SER A 30 -3.37 1.88 6.97
C SER A 30 -2.77 3.30 7.09
N PHE A 31 -3.01 4.15 6.11
CA PHE A 31 -2.53 5.54 6.09
C PHE A 31 -3.63 6.57 6.40
N LYS A 32 -4.86 6.14 6.74
CA LYS A 32 -5.99 7.02 7.05
C LYS A 32 -5.62 8.10 8.06
N THR A 33 -5.07 7.72 9.21
CA THR A 33 -4.69 8.68 10.26
C THR A 33 -3.62 9.67 9.79
N ALA A 34 -2.66 9.24 8.97
CA ALA A 34 -1.64 10.14 8.42
C ALA A 34 -2.25 11.14 7.43
N ARG A 35 -3.19 10.71 6.57
CA ARG A 35 -3.92 11.59 5.67
C ARG A 35 -4.84 12.55 6.42
N GLN A 36 -5.55 12.07 7.45
CA GLN A 36 -6.36 12.90 8.32
C GLN A 36 -5.53 13.98 9.00
N PHE A 37 -4.36 13.62 9.54
CA PHE A 37 -3.45 14.58 10.14
C PHE A 37 -2.99 15.62 9.12
N LEU A 38 -2.62 15.20 7.91
CA LEU A 38 -2.20 16.09 6.84
C LEU A 38 -3.34 17.05 6.44
N ALA A 39 -4.54 16.54 6.20
CA ALA A 39 -5.72 17.32 5.87
C ALA A 39 -6.12 18.31 6.99
N SER A 40 -5.82 17.98 8.24
CA SER A 40 -6.11 18.86 9.36
C SER A 40 -5.10 20.00 9.54
N HIS A 41 -3.97 20.01 8.84
CA HIS A 41 -2.90 21.00 9.03
C HIS A 41 -2.45 21.70 7.75
N ALA A 42 -2.52 21.06 6.59
CA ALA A 42 -2.16 21.68 5.31
C ALA A 42 -3.31 22.54 4.77
N ASP A 43 -2.96 23.59 4.05
CA ASP A 43 -3.92 24.46 3.37
C ASP A 43 -4.20 23.95 1.96
N GLU A 44 -3.21 23.28 1.36
CA GLU A 44 -3.37 22.66 0.07
C GLU A 44 -2.61 21.33 0.03
N ILE A 45 -3.22 20.33 -0.58
CA ILE A 45 -2.66 19.00 -0.79
C ILE A 45 -2.84 18.65 -2.26
N SER A 46 -1.72 18.48 -2.97
CA SER A 46 -1.72 18.05 -4.36
C SER A 46 -1.08 16.68 -4.48
N ILE A 47 -1.77 15.77 -5.14
CA ILE A 47 -1.35 14.39 -5.37
C ILE A 47 -1.23 14.15 -6.86
N ILE A 48 -0.07 13.67 -7.29
CA ILE A 48 0.14 13.19 -8.67
C ILE A 48 0.54 11.72 -8.60
N GLU A 49 -0.33 10.83 -9.07
CA GLU A 49 0.02 9.43 -9.27
C GLU A 49 0.69 9.26 -10.64
N PHE A 50 1.95 8.81 -10.66
CA PHE A 50 2.74 8.78 -11.88
C PHE A 50 3.32 7.40 -12.22
N ASP A 51 3.55 6.50 -11.27
CA ASP A 51 4.03 5.15 -11.51
C ASP A 51 3.02 4.11 -11.06
N SER A 52 2.81 3.10 -11.92
CA SER A 52 1.96 1.94 -11.65
C SER A 52 2.70 0.83 -10.90
N ASP A 53 1.95 -0.11 -10.31
CA ASP A 53 2.52 -1.34 -9.75
C ASP A 53 2.99 -2.25 -10.90
N ASN A 54 4.29 -2.51 -10.97
CA ASN A 54 4.91 -3.34 -12.01
C ASN A 54 4.46 -4.80 -12.03
N ARG A 55 3.70 -5.23 -11.02
CA ARG A 55 3.07 -6.55 -11.00
C ARG A 55 1.80 -6.61 -11.84
N VAL A 56 1.23 -5.46 -12.16
CA VAL A 56 -0.05 -5.33 -12.88
C VAL A 56 0.15 -4.77 -14.27
N GLU A 57 1.10 -3.86 -14.46
CA GLU A 57 1.34 -3.15 -15.72
C GLU A 57 2.81 -3.23 -16.17
N SER A 58 3.08 -2.99 -17.45
CA SER A 58 4.44 -3.10 -17.98
C SER A 58 5.37 -2.03 -17.39
N ALA A 59 6.49 -2.47 -16.84
CA ALA A 59 7.51 -1.65 -16.15
C ALA A 59 8.13 -0.53 -17.01
N ASN A 60 7.96 -0.60 -18.33
CA ASN A 60 8.65 0.30 -19.27
C ASN A 60 8.14 1.75 -19.26
N GLN A 61 7.01 2.01 -18.61
CA GLN A 61 6.40 3.34 -18.52
C GLN A 61 6.68 4.05 -17.18
N ASN A 62 7.24 3.34 -16.21
CA ASN A 62 7.51 3.92 -14.90
C ASN A 62 8.78 4.79 -14.92
N VAL A 63 8.73 5.90 -14.18
CA VAL A 63 9.89 6.79 -13.98
C VAL A 63 10.92 6.08 -13.11
N PHE A 64 10.46 5.46 -12.02
CA PHE A 64 11.30 4.68 -11.11
C PHE A 64 11.20 3.17 -11.40
N ASN A 65 12.33 2.49 -11.39
CA ASN A 65 12.36 1.03 -11.53
C ASN A 65 12.05 0.37 -10.18
N THR A 66 10.81 0.50 -9.71
CA THR A 66 10.31 -0.09 -8.45
C THR A 66 9.11 -0.98 -8.71
N LEU A 67 8.90 -1.98 -7.85
CA LEU A 67 7.74 -2.88 -7.95
C LEU A 67 6.43 -2.18 -7.58
N GLN A 68 6.48 -1.20 -6.68
CA GLN A 68 5.29 -0.48 -6.22
C GLN A 68 5.10 0.81 -6.99
N GLY A 69 3.84 1.12 -7.30
CA GLY A 69 3.46 2.42 -7.84
C GLY A 69 3.88 3.58 -6.93
N ARG A 70 4.08 4.75 -7.53
CA ARG A 70 4.54 5.96 -6.84
C ARG A 70 3.60 7.13 -7.07
N LEU A 71 3.52 7.96 -6.06
CA LEU A 71 2.88 9.26 -6.14
C LEU A 71 3.81 10.37 -5.64
N LEU A 72 3.58 11.57 -6.12
CA LEU A 72 4.14 12.80 -5.57
C LEU A 72 3.07 13.45 -4.69
N LEU A 73 3.40 13.67 -3.43
CA LEU A 73 2.64 14.46 -2.49
C LEU A 73 3.28 15.85 -2.41
N ILE A 74 2.47 16.90 -2.60
CA ILE A 74 2.87 18.28 -2.33
C ILE A 74 1.86 18.84 -1.32
N ALA A 75 2.35 19.33 -0.20
CA ALA A 75 1.53 19.93 0.85
C ALA A 75 2.03 21.34 1.16
N VAL A 76 1.14 22.30 1.09
CA VAL A 76 1.42 23.72 1.34
C VAL A 76 0.84 24.11 2.70
N PHE A 77 1.62 24.86 3.46
CA PHE A 77 1.28 25.38 4.78
C PHE A 77 1.47 26.91 4.74
N SER A 78 0.40 27.66 4.56
CA SER A 78 0.40 29.13 4.49
C SER A 78 0.63 29.74 5.88
N GLU A 79 0.93 31.04 5.94
CA GLU A 79 1.07 31.77 7.22
C GLU A 79 -0.22 31.68 8.04
N GLU A 80 -1.34 32.04 7.42
CA GLU A 80 -2.66 31.88 8.00
C GLU A 80 -3.35 30.66 7.42
N ARG A 81 -3.86 29.81 8.30
CA ARG A 81 -4.55 28.61 7.90
C ARG A 81 -5.86 28.90 7.19
N LYS A 82 -6.04 28.27 6.02
CA LYS A 82 -7.27 28.27 5.23
C LYS A 82 -7.95 26.90 5.27
N SER A 83 -9.11 26.78 4.65
CA SER A 83 -9.74 25.48 4.39
C SER A 83 -8.83 24.65 3.46
N THR A 84 -8.69 23.37 3.77
CA THR A 84 -7.82 22.48 2.98
C THR A 84 -8.41 22.25 1.60
N LEU A 85 -7.64 22.59 0.57
CA LEU A 85 -7.92 22.26 -0.82
C LEU A 85 -7.18 20.96 -1.15
N VAL A 86 -7.89 19.97 -1.73
CA VAL A 86 -7.27 18.71 -2.18
C VAL A 86 -7.39 18.61 -3.70
N ARG A 87 -6.26 18.41 -4.36
CA ARG A 87 -6.13 18.29 -5.82
C ARG A 87 -5.49 16.94 -6.16
N TYR A 88 -5.96 16.32 -7.22
CA TYR A 88 -5.46 15.04 -7.68
C TYR A 88 -5.21 15.04 -9.18
N LYS A 89 -4.19 14.32 -9.62
CA LYS A 89 -3.94 14.04 -11.02
C LYS A 89 -3.36 12.65 -11.19
N ASP A 90 -3.92 11.91 -12.14
CA ASP A 90 -3.41 10.60 -12.57
C ASP A 90 -2.70 10.75 -13.91
N ILE A 91 -1.41 10.44 -13.94
CA ILE A 91 -0.59 10.44 -15.16
C ILE A 91 0.08 9.09 -15.40
N ARG A 92 -0.40 8.02 -14.73
CA ARG A 92 0.20 6.69 -14.84
C ARG A 92 0.19 6.16 -16.27
N ASN A 93 -0.82 6.52 -17.04
CA ASN A 93 -0.99 6.10 -18.44
C ASN A 93 -0.03 6.78 -19.44
N LEU A 94 0.67 7.83 -19.03
CA LEU A 94 1.63 8.53 -19.87
C LEU A 94 2.93 7.71 -19.98
N SER A 95 3.61 7.86 -21.12
CA SER A 95 4.95 7.33 -21.30
C SER A 95 5.95 8.02 -20.36
N LYS A 96 7.09 7.38 -20.13
CA LYS A 96 8.15 7.94 -19.27
C LYS A 96 8.61 9.34 -19.69
N SER A 97 8.74 9.59 -20.99
CA SER A 97 9.12 10.89 -21.55
C SER A 97 8.05 11.95 -21.31
N GLU A 98 6.79 11.62 -21.51
CA GLU A 98 5.67 12.52 -21.26
C GLU A 98 5.54 12.86 -19.75
N LYS A 99 5.74 11.88 -18.85
CA LYS A 99 5.79 12.14 -17.41
C LYS A 99 6.89 13.12 -17.04
N ILE A 100 8.10 12.98 -17.59
CA ILE A 100 9.21 13.90 -17.35
C ILE A 100 8.84 15.31 -17.85
N GLN A 101 8.25 15.40 -19.05
CA GLN A 101 7.79 16.66 -19.58
C GLN A 101 6.70 17.30 -18.70
N TYR A 102 5.75 16.47 -18.24
CA TYR A 102 4.70 16.90 -17.32
C TYR A 102 5.26 17.54 -16.03
N PHE A 103 6.26 16.90 -15.41
CA PHE A 103 6.91 17.46 -14.22
C PHE A 103 7.75 18.72 -14.50
N SER A 104 8.05 19.01 -15.75
CA SER A 104 8.76 20.24 -16.15
C SER A 104 7.79 21.41 -16.44
N SER A 105 6.49 21.16 -16.43
CA SER A 105 5.47 22.16 -16.65
C SER A 105 5.18 22.94 -15.36
N ASP A 106 4.56 24.12 -15.52
CA ASP A 106 4.10 24.90 -14.37
C ASP A 106 2.96 24.14 -13.66
N ILE A 107 3.14 23.92 -12.37
CA ILE A 107 2.19 23.15 -11.54
C ILE A 107 0.80 23.77 -11.48
N GLU A 108 0.69 25.09 -11.58
CA GLU A 108 -0.59 25.79 -11.58
C GLU A 108 -1.36 25.62 -12.90
N SER A 109 -0.65 25.35 -14.00
CA SER A 109 -1.25 25.14 -15.33
C SER A 109 -1.77 23.71 -15.53
N LEU A 110 -1.58 22.82 -14.57
CA LEU A 110 -2.01 21.44 -14.68
C LEU A 110 -3.54 21.33 -14.52
N ASP A 111 -4.13 20.42 -15.30
CA ASP A 111 -5.55 20.08 -15.22
C ASP A 111 -5.82 19.22 -13.96
N TRP A 112 -6.08 19.87 -12.84
CA TRP A 112 -6.30 19.24 -11.55
C TRP A 112 -7.76 18.84 -11.35
N GLU A 113 -7.99 17.64 -10.86
CA GLU A 113 -9.25 17.22 -10.30
C GLU A 113 -9.34 17.68 -8.84
N VAL A 114 -10.27 18.59 -8.54
CA VAL A 114 -10.54 19.08 -7.18
C VAL A 114 -11.72 18.32 -6.61
N PHE A 115 -11.58 17.77 -5.41
CA PHE A 115 -12.63 16.98 -4.78
C PHE A 115 -12.66 17.17 -3.26
N LYS A 116 -13.76 16.75 -2.64
CA LYS A 116 -13.91 16.71 -1.18
C LYS A 116 -13.44 15.37 -0.64
N LEU A 117 -12.75 15.39 0.51
CA LEU A 117 -12.35 14.19 1.20
C LEU A 117 -13.57 13.43 1.73
N ASN A 118 -13.56 12.11 1.57
CA ASN A 118 -14.52 11.19 2.16
C ASN A 118 -14.17 10.86 3.63
N GLU A 119 -14.95 10.01 4.27
CA GLU A 119 -14.75 9.58 5.66
C GLU A 119 -13.41 8.86 5.90
N ASP A 120 -12.83 8.28 4.85
CA ASP A 120 -11.52 7.61 4.91
C ASP A 120 -10.35 8.54 4.60
N TYR A 121 -10.62 9.82 4.40
CA TYR A 121 -9.62 10.81 4.00
C TYR A 121 -8.83 10.35 2.76
N SER A 122 -9.51 9.71 1.81
CA SER A 122 -8.87 9.30 0.56
C SER A 122 -8.38 10.52 -0.21
N PHE A 123 -7.12 10.49 -0.64
CA PHE A 123 -6.53 11.50 -1.54
C PHE A 123 -6.63 11.09 -3.01
N ARG A 124 -7.39 10.03 -3.27
CA ARG A 124 -7.79 9.63 -4.63
C ARG A 124 -9.28 9.87 -4.75
N PRO A 125 -9.74 10.55 -5.81
CA PRO A 125 -11.15 10.70 -6.07
C PRO A 125 -11.84 9.33 -6.05
N GLU A 126 -13.03 9.29 -5.52
CA GLU A 126 -13.88 8.11 -5.68
C GLU A 126 -14.23 8.01 -7.15
N GLY A 127 -13.83 6.90 -7.80
CA GLY A 127 -14.38 6.56 -9.09
C GLY A 127 -15.90 6.48 -8.97
N GLU A 128 -16.64 6.53 -10.07
CA GLU A 128 -18.07 6.30 -10.09
C GLU A 128 -18.36 4.91 -9.51
N TYR A 129 -18.41 4.85 -8.20
CA TYR A 129 -18.85 3.69 -7.45
C TYR A 129 -20.37 3.67 -7.56
N ASP A 130 -20.90 2.66 -8.17
CA ASP A 130 -22.30 2.36 -7.95
C ASP A 130 -22.50 1.79 -6.53
N ALA A 131 -22.43 2.72 -5.55
CA ALA A 131 -22.56 2.40 -4.13
C ALA A 131 -23.90 1.70 -3.85
N GLU A 132 -24.95 2.05 -4.61
CA GLU A 132 -26.27 1.39 -4.51
C GLU A 132 -26.22 -0.05 -5.01
N LEU A 133 -25.44 -0.33 -6.04
CA LEU A 133 -25.23 -1.70 -6.52
C LEU A 133 -24.46 -2.52 -5.51
N TYR A 134 -23.35 -1.97 -4.96
CA TYR A 134 -22.55 -2.67 -3.96
C TYR A 134 -23.31 -2.91 -2.65
N ALA A 135 -24.18 -1.99 -2.24
CA ALA A 135 -25.03 -2.18 -1.06
C ALA A 135 -26.02 -3.35 -1.20
N LYS A 136 -26.31 -3.80 -2.43
CA LYS A 136 -27.17 -4.96 -2.70
C LYS A 136 -26.42 -6.30 -2.64
N PHE A 137 -25.10 -6.30 -2.65
CA PHE A 137 -24.34 -7.55 -2.54
C PHE A 137 -24.39 -8.10 -1.12
N ILE A 138 -24.54 -9.42 -1.03
CA ILE A 138 -24.43 -10.11 0.25
C ILE A 138 -22.98 -9.96 0.76
N PRO A 139 -22.75 -9.46 1.98
CA PRO A 139 -21.40 -9.34 2.50
C PRO A 139 -20.73 -10.71 2.63
N MET A 140 -19.43 -10.76 2.44
CA MET A 140 -18.66 -12.00 2.57
C MET A 140 -18.74 -12.57 4.01
N THR A 141 -18.86 -11.70 5.00
CA THR A 141 -18.80 -12.07 6.42
C THR A 141 -19.91 -11.41 7.21
N SER A 142 -20.31 -12.03 8.31
CA SER A 142 -21.34 -11.53 9.22
C SER A 142 -20.76 -10.67 10.36
N ASP A 143 -19.69 -9.93 10.11
CA ASP A 143 -19.00 -9.15 11.15
C ASP A 143 -19.79 -7.93 11.63
N VAL A 144 -20.73 -7.48 10.83
CA VAL A 144 -21.64 -6.38 11.20
C VAL A 144 -22.87 -6.96 11.85
N PRO A 145 -23.21 -6.59 13.09
CA PRO A 145 -24.41 -7.08 13.76
C PRO A 145 -25.67 -6.84 12.90
N GLY A 146 -26.45 -7.91 12.70
CA GLY A 146 -27.69 -7.85 11.93
C GLY A 146 -27.53 -8.06 10.41
N THR A 147 -26.32 -8.29 9.92
CA THR A 147 -26.08 -8.68 8.52
C THR A 147 -25.80 -10.17 8.41
N GLU A 148 -26.47 -10.83 7.47
CA GLU A 148 -26.15 -12.21 7.09
C GLU A 148 -25.09 -12.18 5.98
N GLY A 149 -23.88 -12.68 6.28
CA GLY A 149 -22.83 -12.87 5.30
C GLY A 149 -22.82 -14.28 4.71
N ILE A 150 -22.10 -14.46 3.60
CA ILE A 150 -21.88 -15.78 2.99
C ILE A 150 -21.18 -16.73 3.98
N PHE A 151 -20.25 -16.20 4.78
CA PHE A 151 -19.53 -16.95 5.80
C PHE A 151 -19.92 -16.48 7.20
N LEU A 152 -20.37 -17.44 8.04
CA LEU A 152 -20.71 -17.17 9.45
C LEU A 152 -19.51 -16.77 10.30
N ARG A 153 -18.32 -17.22 9.91
CA ARG A 153 -17.06 -16.91 10.58
C ARG A 153 -15.94 -16.79 9.56
N HIS A 154 -15.06 -15.85 9.77
CA HIS A 154 -13.82 -15.75 9.01
C HIS A 154 -12.66 -15.47 9.97
N CYS A 155 -11.47 -15.82 9.55
CA CYS A 155 -10.24 -15.41 10.19
C CYS A 155 -9.19 -15.18 9.11
N SER A 156 -8.21 -14.34 9.39
CA SER A 156 -7.02 -14.27 8.55
C SER A 156 -6.41 -15.66 8.47
N GLY A 157 -6.19 -16.16 7.25
CA GLY A 157 -5.55 -17.45 7.05
C GLY A 157 -4.21 -17.51 7.80
N MET A 158 -3.87 -18.69 8.33
CA MET A 158 -2.57 -18.89 8.96
C MET A 158 -1.44 -18.58 7.98
N LYS A 159 -0.60 -17.62 8.31
CA LYS A 159 0.69 -17.45 7.63
C LYS A 159 1.64 -18.52 8.16
N LEU A 160 1.75 -19.63 7.42
CA LEU A 160 2.76 -20.64 7.71
C LEU A 160 4.09 -20.15 7.13
N ALA A 161 5.01 -19.82 7.99
CA ALA A 161 6.36 -19.43 7.60
C ALA A 161 7.41 -20.24 8.41
N PRO A 162 8.35 -20.86 7.75
CA PRO A 162 8.50 -20.99 6.29
C PRO A 162 7.58 -22.08 5.70
N THR A 163 6.88 -21.74 4.61
CA THR A 163 5.86 -22.60 4.00
C THR A 163 6.38 -23.98 3.61
N HIS A 164 7.59 -24.04 3.02
CA HIS A 164 8.19 -25.29 2.56
C HIS A 164 8.51 -26.28 3.71
N LEU A 165 8.58 -25.79 4.94
CA LEU A 165 8.79 -26.62 6.12
C LEU A 165 7.48 -27.23 6.62
N LEU A 166 6.40 -26.44 6.58
CA LEU A 166 5.12 -26.75 7.21
C LEU A 166 4.07 -27.30 6.24
N VAL A 167 4.33 -27.22 4.93
CA VAL A 167 3.43 -27.70 3.88
C VAL A 167 4.12 -28.76 3.04
N HIS A 168 3.51 -29.93 2.89
CA HIS A 168 4.00 -31.00 2.03
C HIS A 168 2.84 -31.86 1.54
N PHE A 169 2.93 -32.39 0.31
CA PHE A 169 1.92 -33.25 -0.28
C PHE A 169 1.84 -34.63 0.38
N SER A 170 2.88 -35.09 1.04
CA SER A 170 2.92 -36.36 1.76
C SER A 170 2.78 -36.17 3.26
N ARG A 171 1.71 -36.77 3.85
CA ARG A 171 1.50 -36.78 5.30
C ARG A 171 2.70 -37.43 6.06
N GLY A 172 3.32 -38.47 5.50
CA GLY A 172 4.47 -39.11 6.11
C GLY A 172 5.68 -38.19 6.21
N GLN A 173 5.95 -37.41 5.18
CA GLN A 173 7.03 -36.42 5.19
C GLN A 173 6.74 -35.29 6.18
N LEU A 174 5.52 -34.81 6.22
CA LEU A 174 5.12 -33.77 7.18
C LEU A 174 5.26 -34.25 8.62
N SER A 175 4.86 -35.50 8.91
CA SER A 175 5.04 -36.11 10.23
C SER A 175 6.49 -36.26 10.65
N ARG A 176 7.38 -36.64 9.72
CA ARG A 176 8.84 -36.72 9.99
C ARG A 176 9.41 -35.33 10.31
N ARG A 177 9.03 -34.31 9.54
CA ARG A 177 9.47 -32.92 9.77
C ARG A 177 8.99 -32.43 11.13
N SER A 178 7.72 -32.64 11.46
CA SER A 178 7.12 -32.24 12.75
C SER A 178 7.82 -32.90 13.92
N LYS A 179 8.13 -34.22 13.83
CA LYS A 179 8.87 -34.95 14.87
C LYS A 179 10.28 -34.41 15.05
N PHE A 180 11.00 -34.13 13.98
CA PHE A 180 12.35 -33.59 14.04
C PHE A 180 12.38 -32.18 14.65
N ILE A 181 11.42 -31.30 14.27
CA ILE A 181 11.34 -29.94 14.80
C ILE A 181 10.93 -29.95 16.29
N GLY A 182 10.07 -30.87 16.68
CA GLY A 182 9.61 -31.03 18.06
C GLY A 182 10.59 -31.74 18.98
N ASP A 183 11.70 -32.27 18.43
CA ASP A 183 12.74 -32.90 19.22
C ASP A 183 13.69 -31.85 19.80
N ALA A 184 13.66 -31.69 21.11
CA ALA A 184 14.47 -30.71 21.85
C ALA A 184 15.99 -30.95 21.76
N THR A 185 16.43 -32.10 21.19
CA THR A 185 17.85 -32.40 20.97
C THR A 185 18.43 -31.63 19.78
N HIS A 186 17.58 -31.18 18.85
CA HIS A 186 18.00 -30.40 17.69
C HIS A 186 18.05 -28.91 17.96
N SER A 187 19.19 -28.29 17.65
CA SER A 187 19.32 -26.83 17.73
C SER A 187 18.58 -26.14 16.60
N TYR A 188 18.21 -24.88 16.83
CA TYR A 188 17.61 -24.03 15.78
C TYR A 188 18.52 -23.90 14.54
N SER A 189 19.83 -23.90 14.74
CA SER A 189 20.81 -23.83 13.65
C SER A 189 20.73 -25.06 12.75
N GLU A 190 20.63 -26.26 13.33
CA GLU A 190 20.47 -27.50 12.58
C GLU A 190 19.16 -27.57 11.81
N ILE A 191 18.06 -27.10 12.43
CA ILE A 191 16.76 -27.01 11.76
C ILE A 191 16.85 -26.04 10.59
N LYS A 192 17.47 -24.87 10.80
CA LYS A 192 17.64 -23.84 9.79
C LYS A 192 18.46 -24.33 8.60
N GLU A 193 19.55 -25.02 8.83
CA GLU A 193 20.44 -25.57 7.80
C GLU A 193 19.75 -26.70 7.02
N ARG A 194 19.14 -27.65 7.70
CA ARG A 194 18.49 -28.81 7.08
C ARG A 194 17.34 -28.42 6.14
N TRP A 195 16.60 -27.36 6.43
CA TRP A 195 15.46 -26.93 5.59
C TRP A 195 15.65 -25.56 4.95
N TYR A 196 16.89 -25.06 4.88
CA TYR A 196 17.22 -23.80 4.18
C TYR A 196 16.36 -22.61 4.61
N ILE A 197 16.05 -22.52 5.90
CA ILE A 197 15.25 -21.42 6.44
C ILE A 197 16.03 -20.10 6.31
N GLY A 198 15.43 -19.12 5.65
CA GLY A 198 16.05 -17.81 5.41
C GLY A 198 16.87 -17.72 4.12
N GLN A 199 16.89 -18.77 3.29
CA GLN A 199 17.46 -18.69 1.95
C GLN A 199 16.39 -18.31 0.93
N ALA A 200 16.76 -17.51 -0.07
CA ALA A 200 15.83 -17.00 -1.08
C ALA A 200 15.23 -18.09 -1.99
N LYS A 201 15.94 -19.22 -2.18
CA LYS A 201 15.43 -20.42 -2.85
C LYS A 201 16.08 -21.65 -2.20
N PRO A 202 15.30 -22.67 -1.84
CA PRO A 202 15.88 -23.97 -1.54
C PRO A 202 16.58 -24.50 -2.81
N PRO A 203 17.72 -25.16 -2.71
CA PRO A 203 18.29 -25.83 -3.85
C PRO A 203 17.26 -26.80 -4.43
N SER A 204 17.16 -26.84 -5.76
CA SER A 204 16.31 -27.81 -6.44
C SER A 204 16.55 -29.19 -5.84
N GLU A 205 15.48 -29.87 -5.44
CA GLU A 205 15.53 -31.20 -4.84
C GLU A 205 16.43 -32.12 -5.69
N LYS A 206 17.67 -32.22 -5.32
CA LYS A 206 18.46 -33.39 -5.70
C LYS A 206 17.86 -34.54 -4.91
N LYS A 207 17.23 -35.45 -5.65
CA LYS A 207 16.66 -36.70 -5.18
C LYS A 207 17.43 -37.23 -3.97
N LEU A 208 16.77 -37.25 -2.83
CA LEU A 208 17.08 -38.14 -1.72
C LEU A 208 16.32 -39.43 -1.91
#